data_f4c35c0d05b89e58285ddaa6224ef39e
#
_entry.id   f4c35c0d05b89e58285ddaa6224ef39e
#
_cell.length_a   1.000
_cell.length_b   1.000
_cell.length_c   1.000
_cell.angle_alpha   90.00
_cell.angle_beta   90.00
_cell.angle_gamma   90.00
#
_symmetry.space_group_name_H-M   'P 1'
#
loop_
_entity.id
_entity.type
_entity.pdbx_description
1 polymer ?
#
loop_
_entity_poly.entity_id
_entity_poly.type
_entity_poly.pdbx_seq_one_letter_code
_entity_poly.pdbx_strand_id
1 'polypeptide(L)'
;VIDKYVEVLLDLDPNTLESMTDTYHNESLTYSDLQKELIHLMKTIELDGQDITIKFIVGKCKSLGFDIIANSLEELRLAAKENASIMDEKQSRMINLLLFASSCNSDTLKDIYSLADPDYKAYNINGRVDRSGVGIGLNHQV
;
A
#
# COMPACT_ATOMS: atom_id res chain seq x y z
N VAL A 1 -9.73 5.87 2.79
CA VAL A 1 -9.74 4.93 1.66
C VAL A 1 -9.16 3.59 2.08
N ILE A 2 -7.90 3.50 2.57
CA ILE A 2 -7.24 2.22 2.89
C ILE A 2 -8.04 1.37 3.90
N ASP A 3 -8.55 1.95 4.99
CA ASP A 3 -9.33 1.21 5.99
C ASP A 3 -10.59 0.59 5.37
N LYS A 4 -11.30 1.34 4.55
CA LYS A 4 -12.49 0.86 3.84
C LYS A 4 -12.14 -0.22 2.82
N TYR A 5 -10.97 -0.12 2.17
CA TYR A 5 -10.49 -1.15 1.26
C TYR A 5 -10.21 -2.46 2.00
N VAL A 6 -9.62 -2.38 3.20
CA VAL A 6 -9.37 -3.55 4.06
C VAL A 6 -10.68 -4.22 4.50
N GLU A 7 -11.71 -3.44 4.86
CA GLU A 7 -13.03 -3.98 5.21
C GLU A 7 -13.65 -4.76 4.04
N VAL A 8 -13.62 -4.17 2.84
CA VAL A 8 -14.14 -4.82 1.61
C VAL A 8 -13.36 -6.07 1.24
N LEU A 9 -12.04 -6.09 1.45
CA LEU A 9 -11.23 -7.31 1.27
C LEU A 9 -11.65 -8.44 2.21
N LEU A 10 -12.11 -8.12 3.42
CA LEU A 10 -12.58 -9.13 4.38
C LEU A 10 -13.98 -9.66 4.01
N ASP A 11 -14.82 -8.82 3.41
CA ASP A 11 -16.18 -9.20 2.99
C ASP A 11 -16.23 -9.99 1.67
N LEU A 12 -15.11 -10.03 0.92
CA LEU A 12 -14.95 -10.79 -0.33
C LEU A 12 -16.02 -10.48 -1.41
N ASP A 13 -16.57 -9.27 -1.43
CA ASP A 13 -17.47 -8.83 -2.51
C ASP A 13 -16.67 -8.31 -3.73
N PRO A 14 -16.67 -9.06 -4.87
CA PRO A 14 -15.83 -8.71 -6.03
C PRO A 14 -16.19 -7.35 -6.65
N ASN A 15 -17.47 -6.99 -6.70
CA ASN A 15 -17.90 -5.75 -7.35
C ASN A 15 -17.49 -4.52 -6.55
N THR A 16 -17.67 -4.61 -5.23
CA THR A 16 -17.24 -3.56 -4.31
C THR A 16 -15.71 -3.46 -4.28
N LEU A 17 -15.01 -4.58 -4.38
CA LEU A 17 -13.55 -4.61 -4.42
C LEU A 17 -12.99 -3.91 -5.68
N GLU A 18 -13.58 -4.13 -6.86
CA GLU A 18 -13.19 -3.46 -8.11
C GLU A 18 -13.35 -1.95 -7.98
N SER A 19 -14.53 -1.47 -7.55
CA SER A 19 -14.81 -0.05 -7.33
C SER A 19 -13.86 0.59 -6.32
N MET A 20 -13.50 -0.13 -5.26
CA MET A 20 -12.57 0.36 -4.24
C MET A 20 -11.13 0.38 -4.75
N THR A 21 -10.76 -0.54 -5.65
CA THR A 21 -9.44 -0.55 -6.30
C THR A 21 -9.27 0.70 -7.15
N ASP A 22 -10.28 1.07 -7.94
CA ASP A 22 -10.27 2.29 -8.73
C ASP A 22 -10.18 3.54 -7.85
N THR A 23 -10.93 3.57 -6.75
CA THR A 23 -10.88 4.66 -5.79
C THR A 23 -9.47 4.79 -5.18
N TYR A 24 -8.89 3.70 -4.73
CA TYR A 24 -7.52 3.69 -4.18
C TYR A 24 -6.49 4.16 -5.20
N HIS A 25 -6.62 3.71 -6.45
CA HIS A 25 -5.73 4.12 -7.54
C HIS A 25 -5.80 5.64 -7.79
N ASN A 26 -7.00 6.20 -7.88
CA ASN A 26 -7.21 7.63 -8.10
C ASN A 26 -6.66 8.47 -6.95
N GLU A 27 -6.90 8.07 -5.71
CA GLU A 27 -6.35 8.75 -4.52
C GLU A 27 -4.81 8.68 -4.49
N SER A 28 -4.23 7.54 -4.89
CA SER A 28 -2.78 7.36 -4.99
C SER A 28 -2.16 8.28 -6.05
N LEU A 29 -2.82 8.46 -7.20
CA LEU A 29 -2.40 9.41 -8.24
C LEU A 29 -2.45 10.85 -7.71
N THR A 30 -3.55 11.23 -7.06
CA THR A 30 -3.71 12.56 -6.46
C THR A 30 -2.59 12.85 -5.45
N TYR A 31 -2.27 11.88 -4.58
CA TYR A 31 -1.18 12.00 -3.62
C TYR A 31 0.19 12.18 -4.31
N SER A 32 0.44 11.40 -5.37
CA SER A 32 1.67 11.51 -6.16
C SER A 32 1.82 12.90 -6.81
N ASP A 33 0.72 13.46 -7.32
CA ASP A 33 0.75 14.77 -7.96
C ASP A 33 0.97 15.91 -6.94
N LEU A 34 0.35 15.82 -5.76
CA LEU A 34 0.63 16.75 -4.66
C LEU A 34 2.09 16.69 -4.19
N GLN A 35 2.69 15.49 -4.16
CA GLN A 35 4.11 15.35 -3.85
C GLN A 35 5.00 16.03 -4.90
N LYS A 36 4.69 15.87 -6.20
CA LYS A 36 5.43 16.52 -7.29
C LYS A 36 5.31 18.04 -7.19
N GLU A 37 4.10 18.55 -6.91
CA GLU A 37 3.86 19.98 -6.72
C GLU A 37 4.66 20.53 -5.54
N LEU A 38 4.66 19.85 -4.39
CA LEU A 38 5.44 20.24 -3.23
C LEU A 38 6.94 20.30 -3.57
N ILE A 39 7.48 19.26 -4.25
CA ILE A 39 8.88 19.24 -4.68
C ILE A 39 9.17 20.41 -5.64
N HIS A 40 8.26 20.70 -6.57
CA HIS A 40 8.40 21.81 -7.49
C HIS A 40 8.44 23.15 -6.74
N LEU A 41 7.52 23.38 -5.82
CA LEU A 41 7.50 24.58 -4.98
C LEU A 41 8.78 24.72 -4.15
N MET A 42 9.28 23.64 -3.58
CA MET A 42 10.54 23.64 -2.83
C MET A 42 11.73 24.03 -3.73
N LYS A 43 11.77 23.53 -4.97
CA LYS A 43 12.81 23.91 -5.95
C LYS A 43 12.72 25.37 -6.37
N THR A 44 11.55 25.97 -6.43
CA THR A 44 11.40 27.42 -6.77
C THR A 44 11.91 28.33 -5.65
N ILE A 45 12.03 27.82 -4.41
CA ILE A 45 12.58 28.56 -3.26
C ILE A 45 14.10 28.38 -3.18
N GLU A 46 14.71 27.59 -4.08
CA GLU A 46 16.11 27.23 -4.05
C GLU A 46 17.02 28.47 -4.01
N LEU A 47 17.68 28.65 -2.88
CA LEU A 47 18.72 29.63 -2.64
C LEU A 47 20.04 28.88 -2.55
N ASP A 48 20.94 29.10 -3.51
CA ASP A 48 22.36 28.70 -3.46
C ASP A 48 22.65 27.17 -3.49
N GLY A 49 21.90 26.34 -4.23
CA GLY A 49 22.27 24.95 -4.52
C GLY A 49 22.28 24.01 -3.31
N GLN A 50 21.59 24.35 -2.23
CA GLN A 50 21.39 23.48 -1.07
C GLN A 50 20.07 22.70 -1.18
N ASP A 51 20.08 21.43 -0.78
CA ASP A 51 18.86 20.64 -0.65
C ASP A 51 17.89 21.29 0.34
N ILE A 52 16.84 21.90 -0.19
CA ILE A 52 15.85 22.61 0.62
C ILE A 52 14.88 21.61 1.22
N THR A 53 14.83 21.58 2.54
CA THR A 53 13.84 20.85 3.32
C THR A 53 12.84 21.83 3.96
N ILE A 54 11.63 21.37 4.25
CA ILE A 54 10.65 22.17 4.99
C ILE A 54 11.24 22.64 6.33
N LYS A 55 12.05 21.81 6.99
CA LYS A 55 12.75 22.18 8.23
C LYS A 55 13.71 23.36 8.03
N PHE A 56 14.41 23.41 6.90
CA PHE A 56 15.28 24.52 6.54
C PHE A 56 14.45 25.81 6.35
N ILE A 57 13.33 25.73 5.62
CA ILE A 57 12.42 26.86 5.39
C ILE A 57 11.89 27.41 6.72
N VAL A 58 11.45 26.52 7.63
CA VAL A 58 11.00 26.89 8.98
C VAL A 58 12.09 27.67 9.74
N GLY A 59 13.33 27.16 9.70
CA GLY A 59 14.48 27.84 10.33
C GLY A 59 14.74 29.22 9.74
N LYS A 60 14.64 29.35 8.41
CA LYS A 60 14.82 30.62 7.71
C LYS A 60 13.70 31.62 8.05
N CYS A 61 12.45 31.18 8.08
CA CYS A 61 11.32 32.02 8.50
C CYS A 61 11.51 32.56 9.92
N LYS A 62 11.94 31.73 10.86
CA LYS A 62 12.28 32.15 12.24
C LYS A 62 13.38 33.20 12.27
N SER A 63 14.46 32.99 11.51
CA SER A 63 15.57 33.94 11.46
C SER A 63 15.20 35.32 10.87
N LEU A 64 14.12 35.37 10.08
CA LEU A 64 13.59 36.60 9.47
C LEU A 64 12.44 37.23 10.30
N GLY A 65 12.08 36.64 11.44
CA GLY A 65 10.99 37.14 12.31
C GLY A 65 9.59 36.75 11.87
N PHE A 66 9.44 35.79 10.95
CA PHE A 66 8.14 35.28 10.49
C PHE A 66 7.66 34.10 11.35
N ASP A 67 7.58 34.29 12.67
CA ASP A 67 7.29 33.20 13.64
C ASP A 67 5.94 32.53 13.42
N ILE A 68 4.89 33.26 13.03
CA ILE A 68 3.57 32.70 12.76
C ILE A 68 3.63 31.70 11.61
N ILE A 69 4.30 32.10 10.51
CA ILE A 69 4.44 31.23 9.33
C ILE A 69 5.31 30.03 9.66
N ALA A 70 6.40 30.24 10.39
CA ALA A 70 7.29 29.17 10.79
C ALA A 70 6.59 28.11 11.66
N ASN A 71 5.76 28.53 12.61
CA ASN A 71 5.01 27.62 13.47
C ASN A 71 3.96 26.85 12.69
N SER A 72 3.20 27.51 11.80
CA SER A 72 2.22 26.82 10.94
C SER A 72 2.89 25.79 10.01
N LEU A 73 4.03 26.11 9.42
CA LEU A 73 4.80 25.18 8.59
C LEU A 73 5.32 24.00 9.39
N GLU A 74 5.76 24.20 10.63
CA GLU A 74 6.24 23.13 11.50
C GLU A 74 5.10 22.20 11.94
N GLU A 75 3.93 22.74 12.26
CA GLU A 75 2.74 21.95 12.56
C GLU A 75 2.32 21.09 11.37
N LEU A 76 2.25 21.67 10.17
CA LEU A 76 1.93 20.95 8.93
C LEU A 76 2.97 19.86 8.64
N ARG A 77 4.27 20.13 8.84
CA ARG A 77 5.34 19.16 8.66
C ARG A 77 5.19 17.97 9.59
N LEU A 78 4.89 18.22 10.87
CA LEU A 78 4.69 17.16 11.86
C LEU A 78 3.46 16.33 11.55
N ALA A 79 2.34 16.97 11.22
CA ALA A 79 1.10 16.29 10.82
C ALA A 79 1.30 15.44 9.55
N ALA A 80 2.02 15.96 8.55
CA ALA A 80 2.33 15.21 7.34
C ALA A 80 3.21 13.97 7.63
N LYS A 81 4.20 14.10 8.52
CA LYS A 81 5.05 12.99 8.94
C LYS A 81 4.26 11.91 9.68
N GLU A 82 3.38 12.30 10.59
CA GLU A 82 2.51 11.37 11.32
C GLU A 82 1.57 10.62 10.37
N ASN A 83 0.89 11.36 9.48
CA ASN A 83 -0.01 10.78 8.48
C ASN A 83 0.74 9.82 7.53
N ALA A 84 1.96 10.14 7.12
CA ALA A 84 2.77 9.25 6.30
C ALA A 84 3.08 7.93 7.04
N SER A 85 3.44 8.00 8.33
CA SER A 85 3.70 6.80 9.14
C SER A 85 2.46 5.91 9.29
N ILE A 86 1.29 6.54 9.53
CA ILE A 86 0.01 5.82 9.62
C ILE A 86 -0.34 5.18 8.26
N MET A 87 -0.09 5.90 7.17
CA MET A 87 -0.35 5.40 5.81
C MET A 87 0.53 4.18 5.51
N ASP A 88 1.82 4.22 5.83
CA ASP A 88 2.75 3.11 5.62
C ASP A 88 2.32 1.86 6.40
N GLU A 89 1.89 2.01 7.64
CA GLU A 89 1.38 0.89 8.44
C GLU A 89 0.12 0.26 7.81
N LYS A 90 -0.85 1.11 7.44
CA LYS A 90 -2.10 0.66 6.81
C LYS A 90 -1.86 0.00 5.45
N GLN A 91 -0.96 0.55 4.65
CA GLN A 91 -0.59 0.01 3.35
C GLN A 91 0.10 -1.35 3.50
N SER A 92 1.01 -1.48 4.45
CA SER A 92 1.67 -2.75 4.77
C SER A 92 0.66 -3.82 5.18
N ARG A 93 -0.31 -3.46 6.02
CA ARG A 93 -1.40 -4.36 6.42
C ARG A 93 -2.25 -4.80 5.22
N MET A 94 -2.62 -3.89 4.35
CA MET A 94 -3.38 -4.19 3.13
C MET A 94 -2.62 -5.14 2.21
N ILE A 95 -1.32 -4.89 1.98
CA ILE A 95 -0.47 -5.76 1.15
C ILE A 95 -0.40 -7.17 1.74
N ASN A 96 -0.22 -7.30 3.05
CA ASN A 96 -0.17 -8.59 3.72
C ASN A 96 -1.49 -9.37 3.57
N LEU A 97 -2.64 -8.69 3.67
CA LEU A 97 -3.95 -9.31 3.45
C LEU A 97 -4.13 -9.78 2.01
N LEU A 98 -3.72 -8.97 1.03
CA LEU A 98 -3.78 -9.34 -0.39
C LEU A 98 -2.89 -10.55 -0.69
N LEU A 99 -1.67 -10.60 -0.15
CA LEU A 99 -0.77 -11.74 -0.30
C LEU A 99 -1.35 -12.99 0.34
N PHE A 100 -1.95 -12.88 1.53
CA PHE A 100 -2.62 -13.99 2.19
C PHE A 100 -3.81 -14.51 1.37
N ALA A 101 -4.70 -13.62 0.91
CA ALA A 101 -5.85 -13.98 0.09
C ALA A 101 -5.41 -14.64 -1.24
N SER A 102 -4.35 -14.13 -1.86
CA SER A 102 -3.77 -14.71 -3.09
C SER A 102 -3.22 -16.11 -2.83
N SER A 103 -2.54 -16.33 -1.70
CA SER A 103 -2.03 -17.66 -1.32
C SER A 103 -3.18 -18.65 -1.10
N CYS A 104 -4.21 -18.26 -0.32
CA CYS A 104 -5.38 -19.11 -0.09
C CYS A 104 -6.09 -19.49 -1.40
N ASN A 105 -6.24 -18.52 -2.32
CA ASN A 105 -6.85 -18.77 -3.62
C ASN A 105 -6.03 -19.75 -4.46
N SER A 106 -4.71 -19.58 -4.47
CA SER A 106 -3.79 -20.48 -5.17
C SER A 106 -3.86 -21.91 -4.63
N ASP A 107 -3.90 -22.06 -3.31
CA ASP A 107 -3.95 -23.37 -2.66
C ASP A 107 -5.32 -24.05 -2.91
N THR A 108 -6.43 -23.29 -2.83
CA THR A 108 -7.76 -23.79 -3.18
C THR A 108 -7.84 -24.27 -4.63
N LEU A 109 -7.27 -23.50 -5.57
CA LEU A 109 -7.22 -23.90 -6.98
C LEU A 109 -6.39 -25.16 -7.17
N LYS A 110 -5.23 -25.30 -6.51
CA LYS A 110 -4.42 -26.52 -6.55
C LYS A 110 -5.23 -27.73 -6.06
N ASP A 111 -5.95 -27.57 -4.95
CA ASP A 111 -6.78 -28.65 -4.39
C ASP A 111 -7.90 -29.05 -5.36
N ILE A 112 -8.61 -28.08 -5.96
CA ILE A 112 -9.65 -28.35 -6.96
C ILE A 112 -9.07 -29.10 -8.16
N TYR A 113 -7.94 -28.63 -8.71
CA TYR A 113 -7.31 -29.26 -9.88
C TYR A 113 -6.75 -30.65 -9.54
N SER A 114 -6.20 -30.85 -8.36
CA SER A 114 -5.70 -32.17 -7.93
C SER A 114 -6.83 -33.20 -7.73
N LEU A 115 -8.02 -32.74 -7.35
CA LEU A 115 -9.21 -33.58 -7.25
C LEU A 115 -9.81 -33.93 -8.64
N ALA A 116 -9.72 -32.98 -9.60
CA ALA A 116 -10.25 -33.17 -10.95
C ALA A 116 -9.32 -34.02 -11.84
N ASP A 117 -8.01 -33.94 -11.62
CA ASP A 117 -6.99 -34.68 -12.36
C ASP A 117 -5.86 -35.13 -11.40
N PRO A 118 -5.83 -36.42 -11.00
CA PRO A 118 -4.80 -36.94 -10.13
C PRO A 118 -3.37 -36.81 -10.68
N ASP A 119 -3.22 -36.70 -12.00
CA ASP A 119 -1.94 -36.48 -12.69
C ASP A 119 -1.58 -34.99 -12.85
N TYR A 120 -2.42 -34.10 -12.34
CA TYR A 120 -2.18 -32.65 -12.42
C TYR A 120 -0.91 -32.25 -11.67
N LYS A 121 0.01 -31.65 -12.43
CA LYS A 121 1.28 -31.14 -11.88
C LYS A 121 1.21 -29.62 -11.78
N ALA A 122 1.04 -29.12 -10.56
CA ALA A 122 1.11 -27.70 -10.31
C ALA A 122 2.55 -27.19 -10.53
N TYR A 123 2.68 -26.09 -11.23
CA TYR A 123 3.96 -25.39 -11.41
C TYR A 123 3.99 -24.19 -10.48
N ASN A 124 5.10 -24.00 -9.78
CA ASN A 124 5.31 -22.80 -9.00
C ASN A 124 5.61 -21.59 -9.90
N ILE A 125 5.68 -20.42 -9.32
CA ILE A 125 5.96 -19.14 -10.00
C ILE A 125 7.25 -19.15 -10.86
N ASN A 126 8.18 -20.08 -10.58
CA ASN A 126 9.44 -20.27 -11.31
C ASN A 126 9.33 -21.36 -12.40
N GLY A 127 8.13 -21.84 -12.72
CA GLY A 127 7.89 -22.89 -13.72
C GLY A 127 8.36 -24.28 -13.32
N ARG A 128 8.65 -24.52 -12.04
CA ARG A 128 9.05 -25.84 -11.53
C ARG A 128 7.82 -26.58 -11.00
N VAL A 129 7.79 -27.90 -11.24
CA VAL A 129 6.75 -28.79 -10.69
C VAL A 129 6.82 -28.75 -9.17
N ASP A 130 5.75 -28.30 -8.53
CA ASP A 130 5.62 -28.33 -7.07
C ASP A 130 5.27 -29.76 -6.65
N ARG A 131 6.22 -30.45 -6.02
CA ARG A 131 6.04 -31.82 -5.51
C ARG A 131 5.50 -31.84 -4.09
N SER A 132 5.16 -30.70 -3.51
CA SER A 132 4.64 -30.60 -2.14
C SER A 132 3.13 -30.90 -2.03
N GLY A 133 2.61 -31.76 -2.89
CA GLY A 133 1.26 -32.29 -2.79
C GLY A 133 1.09 -33.22 -1.58
N VAL A 134 1.14 -32.67 -0.38
CA VAL A 134 0.47 -33.29 0.76
C VAL A 134 -1.00 -32.93 0.63
N GLY A 135 -1.75 -33.75 -0.08
CA GLY A 135 -3.20 -33.67 -0.11
C GLY A 135 -3.69 -33.63 1.34
N ILE A 136 -4.39 -32.56 1.73
CA ILE A 136 -5.22 -32.59 2.92
C ILE A 136 -6.33 -33.58 2.59
N GLY A 137 -6.14 -34.83 2.98
CA GLY A 137 -7.17 -35.86 2.88
C GLY A 137 -8.37 -35.38 3.70
N LEU A 138 -9.40 -34.90 3.03
CA LEU A 138 -10.72 -34.78 3.61
C LEU A 138 -11.15 -36.20 3.99
N ASN A 139 -10.93 -36.54 5.24
CA ASN A 139 -11.37 -37.80 5.83
C ASN A 139 -12.91 -37.72 5.95
N HIS A 140 -13.63 -38.03 4.87
CA HIS A 140 -15.02 -38.36 4.93
C HIS A 140 -15.15 -39.75 5.55
N GLN A 141 -15.18 -39.81 6.86
CA GLN A 141 -15.83 -40.92 7.55
C GLN A 141 -17.32 -40.64 7.57
N VAL A 142 -18.08 -41.40 6.78
CA VAL A 142 -19.52 -41.60 6.89
C VAL A 142 -19.78 -42.51 8.07
#